data_483b026bf22ffdc6ca06474d532785e3
#
_entry.id   483b026bf22ffdc6ca06474d532785e3
#
_cell.length_a   1.000
_cell.length_b   1.000
_cell.length_c   1.000
_cell.angle_alpha   90.00
_cell.angle_beta   90.00
_cell.angle_gamma   90.00
#
_symmetry.space_group_name_H-M   'P 1'
#
loop_
_entity.id
_entity.type
_entity.pdbx_description
1 polymer ?
#
loop_
_entity_poly.entity_id
_entity_poly.type
_entity_poly.pdbx_seq_one_letter_code
_entity_poly.pdbx_strand_id
1 'polypeptide(L)'
;MKFITIVLAASLMLSATACSAKRGETELNPEVSYKTESVDHVAMLKHKYPEYFKLDASKGVEIYVWQMAEGSYDCGLMSGTNRNKTKEEIWGLASKPLSVEETKLILNELGIGKENWSIIPVVQPYSSYAYEIDDAYREKVKKLFE
;
A
#
# COMPACT_ATOMS: atom_id res chain seq x y z
N MET A 1 -4.17 -55.51 -20.41
CA MET A 1 -4.11 -54.37 -19.46
C MET A 1 -2.71 -53.75 -19.23
N LYS A 2 -1.67 -54.46 -19.50
CA LYS A 2 -0.31 -53.90 -19.29
C LYS A 2 0.18 -52.91 -20.35
N PHE A 3 -0.40 -52.91 -21.50
CA PHE A 3 0.05 -52.07 -22.62
C PHE A 3 -0.44 -50.62 -22.57
N ILE A 4 -1.54 -50.37 -21.89
CA ILE A 4 -2.14 -49.02 -21.84
C ILE A 4 -1.37 -48.09 -20.94
N THR A 5 -0.77 -48.63 -19.86
CA THR A 5 -0.05 -47.83 -18.86
C THR A 5 1.28 -47.28 -19.38
N ILE A 6 1.93 -48.03 -20.27
CA ILE A 6 3.23 -47.63 -20.82
C ILE A 6 3.09 -46.49 -21.82
N VAL A 7 2.03 -46.51 -22.62
CA VAL A 7 1.78 -45.48 -23.62
C VAL A 7 1.43 -44.13 -22.98
N LEU A 8 0.68 -44.17 -21.89
CA LEU A 8 0.32 -42.95 -21.18
C LEU A 8 1.54 -42.27 -20.51
N ALA A 9 2.43 -43.07 -19.96
CA ALA A 9 3.63 -42.51 -19.32
C ALA A 9 4.58 -41.85 -20.33
N ALA A 10 4.69 -42.44 -21.52
CA ALA A 10 5.55 -41.89 -22.56
C ALA A 10 4.98 -40.58 -23.15
N SER A 11 3.70 -40.46 -23.28
CA SER A 11 3.09 -39.22 -23.78
C SER A 11 3.15 -38.07 -22.80
N LEU A 12 3.06 -38.35 -21.51
CA LEU A 12 3.22 -37.33 -20.49
C LEU A 12 4.64 -36.78 -20.40
N MET A 13 5.64 -37.61 -20.54
CA MET A 13 7.03 -37.16 -20.56
C MET A 13 7.35 -36.29 -21.77
N LEU A 14 6.84 -36.64 -22.93
CA LEU A 14 7.05 -35.87 -24.16
C LEU A 14 6.43 -34.48 -24.09
N SER A 15 5.25 -34.35 -23.54
CA SER A 15 4.59 -33.06 -23.41
C SER A 15 5.28 -32.14 -22.41
N ALA A 16 5.75 -32.66 -21.30
CA ALA A 16 6.48 -31.90 -20.29
C ALA A 16 7.81 -31.39 -20.85
N THR A 17 8.55 -32.20 -21.56
CA THR A 17 9.83 -31.82 -22.13
C THR A 17 9.68 -30.74 -23.23
N ALA A 18 8.71 -30.88 -24.07
CA ALA A 18 8.44 -29.90 -25.11
C ALA A 18 8.01 -28.54 -24.54
N CYS A 19 7.21 -28.52 -23.52
CA CYS A 19 6.81 -27.27 -22.86
C CYS A 19 7.98 -26.57 -22.16
N SER A 20 8.83 -27.30 -21.48
CA SER A 20 9.98 -26.72 -20.80
C SER A 20 10.99 -26.11 -21.77
N ALA A 21 11.32 -26.80 -22.82
CA ALA A 21 12.28 -26.31 -23.81
C ALA A 21 11.80 -25.03 -24.50
N LYS A 22 10.56 -24.97 -24.89
CA LYS A 22 10.00 -23.80 -25.55
C LYS A 22 9.91 -22.59 -24.63
N ARG A 23 9.60 -22.78 -23.37
CA ARG A 23 9.54 -21.70 -22.40
C ARG A 23 10.92 -21.11 -22.08
N GLY A 24 11.90 -21.93 -21.94
CA GLY A 24 13.25 -21.47 -21.68
C GLY A 24 13.81 -20.60 -22.81
N GLU A 25 13.43 -20.85 -24.02
CA GLU A 25 13.91 -20.08 -25.17
C GLU A 25 13.15 -18.76 -25.37
N THR A 26 11.86 -18.75 -25.06
CA THR A 26 11.01 -17.58 -25.30
C THR A 26 11.19 -16.50 -24.24
N GLU A 27 11.64 -16.87 -23.08
CA GLU A 27 11.76 -15.97 -21.93
C GLU A 27 13.09 -15.23 -21.90
N LEU A 28 13.96 -15.48 -22.84
CA LEU A 28 15.30 -14.95 -22.87
C LEU A 28 15.41 -13.58 -23.55
N ASN A 29 14.54 -12.69 -23.23
CA ASN A 29 14.85 -11.29 -23.35
C ASN A 29 14.62 -10.56 -22.04
N PRO A 30 15.32 -10.95 -20.97
CA PRO A 30 15.16 -10.35 -19.66
C PRO A 30 15.57 -8.87 -19.65
N GLU A 31 16.46 -8.46 -20.53
CA GLU A 31 16.94 -7.09 -20.58
C GLU A 31 15.87 -6.07 -20.98
N VAL A 32 14.95 -6.45 -21.82
CA VAL A 32 13.87 -5.56 -22.26
C VAL A 32 12.81 -5.39 -21.16
N SER A 33 12.56 -6.43 -20.38
CA SER A 33 11.56 -6.47 -19.34
C SER A 33 11.94 -5.64 -18.10
N TYR A 34 13.21 -5.59 -17.75
CA TYR A 34 13.65 -4.94 -16.51
C TYR A 34 14.12 -3.49 -16.68
N LYS A 35 14.38 -3.06 -17.88
CA LYS A 35 14.82 -1.67 -18.15
C LYS A 35 13.68 -0.68 -18.31
N THR A 36 12.46 -1.17 -18.46
CA THR A 36 11.37 -0.31 -18.91
C THR A 36 10.52 0.24 -17.80
N GLU A 37 10.62 -0.26 -16.56
CA GLU A 37 9.56 0.09 -15.63
C GLU A 37 10.01 0.16 -14.17
N SER A 38 10.94 1.02 -13.88
CA SER A 38 10.85 1.67 -12.58
C SER A 38 9.69 2.66 -12.69
N VAL A 39 8.49 2.17 -12.45
CA VAL A 39 7.32 3.04 -12.33
C VAL A 39 7.64 4.04 -11.23
N ASP A 40 7.68 5.30 -11.57
CA ASP A 40 7.84 6.36 -10.59
C ASP A 40 6.55 6.43 -9.76
N HIS A 41 6.54 5.68 -8.66
CA HIS A 41 5.41 5.62 -7.75
C HIS A 41 5.02 6.99 -7.19
N VAL A 42 6.01 7.87 -7.02
CA VAL A 42 5.75 9.24 -6.57
C VAL A 42 5.01 10.03 -7.64
N ALA A 43 5.40 9.91 -8.90
CA ALA A 43 4.69 10.56 -10.00
C ALA A 43 3.25 10.07 -10.13
N MET A 44 3.02 8.77 -9.96
CA MET A 44 1.67 8.20 -9.93
C MET A 44 0.83 8.75 -8.77
N LEU A 45 1.41 8.84 -7.59
CA LEU A 45 0.73 9.40 -6.42
C LEU A 45 0.41 10.87 -6.59
N LYS A 46 1.33 11.66 -7.16
CA LYS A 46 1.10 13.08 -7.49
C LYS A 46 -0.05 13.26 -8.46
N HIS A 47 -0.19 12.36 -9.41
CA HIS A 47 -1.31 12.39 -10.34
C HIS A 47 -2.63 11.98 -9.69
N LYS A 48 -2.61 10.93 -8.87
CA LYS A 48 -3.80 10.38 -8.24
C LYS A 48 -4.32 11.23 -7.08
N TYR A 49 -3.41 11.77 -6.28
CA TYR A 49 -3.70 12.50 -5.04
C TYR A 49 -2.92 13.82 -4.94
N PRO A 50 -3.11 14.76 -5.87
CA PRO A 50 -2.31 15.99 -5.92
C PRO A 50 -2.44 16.85 -4.65
N GLU A 51 -3.53 16.75 -3.94
CA GLU A 51 -3.77 17.48 -2.70
C GLU A 51 -2.83 17.10 -1.57
N TYR A 52 -2.42 15.83 -1.48
CA TYR A 52 -1.48 15.41 -0.44
C TYR A 52 -0.07 15.97 -0.64
N PHE A 53 0.26 16.38 -1.85
CA PHE A 53 1.55 17.02 -2.14
C PHE A 53 1.55 18.55 -1.94
N LYS A 54 0.42 19.10 -1.52
CA LYS A 54 0.28 20.53 -1.18
C LYS A 54 0.24 20.77 0.33
N LEU A 55 0.55 19.78 1.13
CA LEU A 55 0.59 19.88 2.58
C LEU A 55 1.67 20.87 3.02
N ASP A 56 1.30 21.73 3.96
CA ASP A 56 2.22 22.71 4.55
C ASP A 56 2.97 22.08 5.74
N ALA A 57 4.18 21.62 5.48
CA ALA A 57 5.02 21.00 6.49
C ALA A 57 5.33 21.92 7.69
N SER A 58 5.33 23.25 7.48
CA SER A 58 5.60 24.23 8.55
C SER A 58 4.52 24.23 9.65
N LYS A 59 3.33 23.79 9.31
CA LYS A 59 2.19 23.67 10.25
C LYS A 59 2.13 22.32 10.96
N GLY A 60 3.04 21.42 10.65
CA GLY A 60 2.96 20.03 11.05
C GLY A 60 1.97 19.24 10.18
N VAL A 61 2.03 17.93 10.27
CA VAL A 61 1.16 17.02 9.53
C VAL A 61 0.58 15.99 10.49
N GLU A 62 -0.70 15.75 10.40
CA GLU A 62 -1.39 14.69 11.10
C GLU A 62 -1.62 13.51 10.14
N ILE A 63 -1.22 12.33 10.57
CA ILE A 63 -1.41 11.07 9.86
C ILE A 63 -2.58 10.34 10.51
N TYR A 64 -3.71 10.32 9.85
CA TYR A 64 -4.88 9.57 10.29
C TYR A 64 -4.76 8.13 9.81
N VAL A 65 -4.92 7.17 10.72
CA VAL A 65 -4.76 5.74 10.42
C VAL A 65 -5.95 4.97 10.96
N TRP A 66 -6.56 4.16 10.12
CA TRP A 66 -7.64 3.26 10.51
C TRP A 66 -7.45 1.86 9.95
N GLN A 67 -7.94 0.88 10.69
CA GLN A 67 -7.87 -0.52 10.28
C GLN A 67 -9.08 -0.89 9.44
N MET A 68 -8.86 -1.42 8.24
CA MET A 68 -9.92 -1.88 7.34
C MET A 68 -10.25 -3.35 7.54
N ALA A 69 -9.20 -4.18 7.63
CA ALA A 69 -9.28 -5.60 7.90
C ALA A 69 -8.06 -6.00 8.73
N GLU A 70 -8.03 -7.23 9.19
CA GLU A 70 -6.89 -7.72 9.97
C GLU A 70 -5.58 -7.54 9.18
N GLY A 71 -4.65 -6.74 9.74
CA GLY A 71 -3.37 -6.43 9.12
C GLY A 71 -3.41 -5.44 7.96
N SER A 72 -4.57 -4.87 7.63
CA SER A 72 -4.73 -3.86 6.57
C SER A 72 -5.10 -2.52 7.16
N TYR A 73 -4.35 -1.48 6.77
CA TYR A 73 -4.53 -0.13 7.26
C TYR A 73 -4.62 0.86 6.11
N ASP A 74 -5.57 1.78 6.24
CA ASP A 74 -5.67 2.95 5.38
C ASP A 74 -5.26 4.19 6.14
N CYS A 75 -4.71 5.16 5.42
CA CYS A 75 -4.21 6.40 5.98
C CYS A 75 -4.76 7.61 5.22
N GLY A 76 -4.70 8.75 5.89
CA GLY A 76 -4.93 10.06 5.28
C GLY A 76 -4.07 11.11 5.94
N LEU A 77 -3.76 12.16 5.22
CA LEU A 77 -2.87 13.23 5.68
C LEU A 77 -3.59 14.57 5.71
N MET A 78 -3.38 15.33 6.77
CA MET A 78 -3.86 16.70 6.90
C MET A 78 -2.78 17.60 7.47
N SER A 79 -2.70 18.83 6.95
CA SER A 79 -1.82 19.86 7.50
C SER A 79 -2.36 20.42 8.82
N GLY A 80 -1.42 20.83 9.66
CA GLY A 80 -1.70 21.46 10.93
C GLY A 80 -1.87 20.48 12.08
N THR A 81 -1.65 21.01 13.26
CA THR A 81 -1.82 20.31 14.53
C THR A 81 -3.11 20.70 15.23
N ASN A 82 -3.99 21.39 14.54
CA ASN A 82 -5.27 21.78 15.09
C ASN A 82 -6.18 20.56 15.23
N ARG A 83 -6.43 20.18 16.44
CA ARG A 83 -7.12 18.95 16.81
C ARG A 83 -8.64 18.98 16.65
N ASN A 84 -9.19 20.09 16.21
CA ASN A 84 -10.62 20.28 16.01
C ASN A 84 -11.04 19.92 14.58
N LYS A 85 -10.55 18.79 14.07
CA LYS A 85 -11.03 18.26 12.79
C LYS A 85 -12.45 17.72 12.94
N THR A 86 -13.30 18.09 12.00
CA THR A 86 -14.67 17.57 11.95
C THR A 86 -14.70 16.12 11.47
N LYS A 87 -15.78 15.42 11.75
CA LYS A 87 -15.98 14.07 11.21
C LYS A 87 -15.98 14.07 9.69
N GLU A 88 -16.56 15.08 9.09
CA GLU A 88 -16.64 15.26 7.64
C GLU A 88 -15.26 15.40 7.01
N GLU A 89 -14.35 16.13 7.64
CA GLU A 89 -12.97 16.26 7.20
C GLU A 89 -12.24 14.91 7.23
N ILE A 90 -12.40 14.16 8.32
CA ILE A 90 -11.79 12.82 8.46
C ILE A 90 -12.42 11.84 7.45
N TRP A 91 -13.71 11.89 7.24
CA TRP A 91 -14.40 11.07 6.22
C TRP A 91 -13.95 11.41 4.81
N GLY A 92 -13.64 12.68 4.55
CA GLY A 92 -13.07 13.11 3.29
C GLY A 92 -11.74 12.40 2.98
N LEU A 93 -10.93 12.13 3.99
CA LEU A 93 -9.71 11.35 3.84
C LEU A 93 -9.98 9.89 3.44
N ALA A 94 -11.05 9.30 3.99
CA ALA A 94 -11.43 7.93 3.68
C ALA A 94 -11.90 7.73 2.24
N SER A 95 -12.30 8.79 1.54
CA SER A 95 -12.57 8.74 0.10
C SER A 95 -11.31 8.69 -0.77
N LYS A 96 -10.15 8.99 -0.20
CA LYS A 96 -8.84 9.03 -0.84
C LYS A 96 -7.80 8.33 0.00
N PRO A 97 -8.00 7.04 0.28
CA PRO A 97 -7.16 6.31 1.21
C PRO A 97 -5.77 6.08 0.63
N LEU A 98 -4.78 6.20 1.49
CA LEU A 98 -3.39 5.84 1.22
C LEU A 98 -3.05 4.56 1.97
N SER A 99 -2.20 3.74 1.40
CA SER A 99 -1.53 2.70 2.17
C SER A 99 -0.48 3.31 3.11
N VAL A 100 0.00 2.53 4.06
CA VAL A 100 1.11 2.96 4.94
C VAL A 100 2.36 3.32 4.12
N GLU A 101 2.67 2.51 3.11
CA GLU A 101 3.83 2.73 2.24
C GLU A 101 3.68 3.99 1.36
N GLU A 102 2.52 4.21 0.79
CA GLU A 102 2.22 5.43 0.04
C GLU A 102 2.34 6.67 0.94
N THR A 103 1.87 6.58 2.18
CA THR A 103 1.99 7.66 3.16
C THR A 103 3.46 7.98 3.45
N LYS A 104 4.28 6.97 3.68
CA LYS A 104 5.72 7.15 3.90
C LYS A 104 6.41 7.78 2.69
N LEU A 105 6.05 7.38 1.48
CA LEU A 105 6.59 7.97 0.24
C LEU A 105 6.24 9.45 0.13
N ILE A 106 5.02 9.85 0.42
CA ILE A 106 4.58 11.24 0.38
C ILE A 106 5.33 12.08 1.42
N LEU A 107 5.41 11.60 2.65
CA LEU A 107 6.14 12.31 3.73
C LEU A 107 7.62 12.50 3.36
N ASN A 108 8.24 11.47 2.81
CA ASN A 108 9.63 11.53 2.37
C ASN A 108 9.83 12.50 1.20
N GLU A 109 8.96 12.47 0.21
CA GLU A 109 9.03 13.38 -0.94
C GLU A 109 8.86 14.84 -0.53
N LEU A 110 8.01 15.11 0.46
CA LEU A 110 7.81 16.44 1.01
C LEU A 110 8.87 16.87 2.02
N GLY A 111 9.81 15.98 2.37
CA GLY A 111 10.84 16.26 3.36
C GLY A 111 10.31 16.43 4.78
N ILE A 112 9.18 15.80 5.10
CA ILE A 112 8.54 15.90 6.42
C ILE A 112 9.13 14.82 7.33
N GLY A 113 9.96 15.24 8.26
CA GLY A 113 10.57 14.38 9.27
C GLY A 113 9.61 14.01 10.39
N LYS A 114 10.00 13.02 11.19
CA LYS A 114 9.20 12.50 12.32
C LYS A 114 8.85 13.56 13.36
N GLU A 115 9.67 14.58 13.50
CA GLU A 115 9.44 15.70 14.41
C GLU A 115 8.27 16.60 13.99
N ASN A 116 7.87 16.55 12.73
CA ASN A 116 6.85 17.41 12.15
C ASN A 116 5.51 16.69 11.87
N TRP A 117 5.39 15.41 12.23
CA TRP A 117 4.14 14.70 12.07
C TRP A 117 3.73 13.94 13.34
N SER A 118 2.45 13.72 13.47
CA SER A 118 1.84 12.93 14.53
C SER A 118 0.86 11.91 13.97
N ILE A 119 0.76 10.77 14.63
CA ILE A 119 -0.16 9.69 14.23
C ILE A 119 -1.43 9.82 15.04
N ILE A 120 -2.56 9.84 14.34
CA ILE A 120 -3.91 9.90 14.91
C ILE A 120 -4.62 8.59 14.57
N PRO A 121 -4.67 7.62 15.48
CA PRO A 121 -5.47 6.41 15.26
C PRO A 121 -6.94 6.76 15.22
N VAL A 122 -7.63 6.22 14.22
CA VAL A 122 -9.07 6.42 14.03
C VAL A 122 -9.75 5.06 14.04
N VAL A 123 -10.86 4.95 14.73
CA VAL A 123 -11.69 3.76 14.68
C VAL A 123 -12.75 3.99 13.61
N GLN A 124 -12.59 3.37 12.50
CA GLN A 124 -13.47 3.39 11.32
C GLN A 124 -14.18 4.74 11.07
N PRO A 125 -13.78 5.53 10.09
CA PRO A 125 -14.33 6.87 9.87
C PRO A 125 -15.83 6.88 9.56
N TYR A 126 -16.40 5.74 9.19
CA TYR A 126 -17.84 5.58 8.89
C TYR A 126 -18.64 4.95 10.00
N SER A 127 -18.01 4.56 11.10
CA SER A 127 -18.73 3.97 12.23
C SER A 127 -19.38 5.04 13.10
N SER A 128 -20.66 4.91 13.33
CA SER A 128 -21.38 5.70 14.34
C SER A 128 -21.04 5.29 15.78
N TYR A 129 -20.33 4.19 15.96
CA TYR A 129 -19.86 3.73 17.26
C TYR A 129 -18.45 4.23 17.50
N ALA A 130 -18.31 5.15 18.44
CA ALA A 130 -17.01 5.51 18.97
C ALA A 130 -16.51 4.39 19.86
N TYR A 131 -15.78 3.44 19.33
CA TYR A 131 -14.99 2.54 20.15
C TYR A 131 -13.87 3.34 20.81
N GLU A 132 -13.73 3.17 22.09
CA GLU A 132 -12.59 3.72 22.81
C GLU A 132 -11.30 3.10 22.23
N ILE A 133 -10.40 3.96 21.76
CA ILE A 133 -9.11 3.51 21.21
C ILE A 133 -8.24 3.15 22.40
N ASP A 134 -7.97 1.87 22.57
CA ASP A 134 -7.07 1.41 23.62
C ASP A 134 -5.59 1.71 23.31
N ASP A 135 -4.77 1.65 24.33
CA ASP A 135 -3.33 1.93 24.20
C ASP A 135 -2.61 0.89 23.33
N ALA A 136 -3.08 -0.36 23.33
CA ALA A 136 -2.50 -1.41 22.51
C ALA A 136 -2.69 -1.12 21.01
N TYR A 137 -3.84 -0.63 20.63
CA TYR A 137 -4.10 -0.20 19.26
C TYR A 137 -3.25 1.02 18.88
N ARG A 138 -3.14 2.00 19.77
CA ARG A 138 -2.28 3.18 19.55
C ARG A 138 -0.84 2.80 19.29
N GLU A 139 -0.28 1.93 20.12
CA GLU A 139 1.09 1.44 19.95
C GLU A 139 1.28 0.60 18.67
N LYS A 140 0.30 -0.21 18.34
CA LYS A 140 0.31 -0.99 17.08
C LYS A 140 0.37 -0.08 15.86
N VAL A 141 -0.43 0.97 15.83
CA VAL A 141 -0.47 1.94 14.72
C VAL A 141 0.82 2.74 14.62
N LYS A 142 1.41 3.16 15.74
CA LYS A 142 2.70 3.85 15.75
C LYS A 142 3.82 3.02 15.12
N LYS A 143 3.86 1.73 15.42
CA LYS A 143 4.87 0.81 14.87
C LYS A 143 4.84 0.67 13.36
N LEU A 144 3.73 0.97 12.72
CA LEU A 144 3.63 0.96 11.25
C LEU A 144 4.56 2.00 10.60
N PHE A 145 4.90 3.05 11.33
CA PHE A 145 5.71 4.19 10.84
C PHE A 145 7.12 4.23 11.43
N GLU A 146 7.48 3.27 12.25
CA GLU A 146 8.84 3.09 12.76
C GLU A 146 9.72 2.33 11.74
#